data_20210ebb1b88850397f4f66b50caaccf
#
_entry.id   20210ebb1b88850397f4f66b50caaccf
#
_cell.length_a   1.000
_cell.length_b   1.000
_cell.length_c   1.000
_cell.angle_alpha   90.00
_cell.angle_beta   90.00
_cell.angle_gamma   90.00
#
_symmetry.space_group_name_H-M   'P 1'
#
loop_
_entity.id
_entity.type
_entity.pdbx_description
1 polymer ?
#
loop_
_entity_poly.entity_id
_entity_poly.type
_entity_poly.pdbx_seq_one_letter_code
_entity_poly.pdbx_strand_id
1 'polypeptide(L)'
;MHALRKNRPLRRVVLASAATVSGLVMLLALKPHTPPQIAAAPAPTASAGASAPGGAAGSGGTTGSAGTKTVTGESAQTRWGPVQVRITLEGGRITDVTAVVYPTENPRDQEINSYAIPELRREALAAQSADIDSVSGATYTSDGYRRSLQSALDSATG
;
A
#
# COMPACT_ATOMS: atom_id res chain seq x y z
N MET A 1 -41.24 -22.74 41.85
CA MET A 1 -41.54 -21.62 40.95
C MET A 1 -40.26 -20.83 40.73
N HIS A 2 -39.56 -21.08 39.62
CA HIS A 2 -38.30 -20.42 39.32
C HIS A 2 -38.58 -19.29 38.32
N ALA A 3 -38.46 -18.05 38.78
CA ALA A 3 -38.61 -16.89 37.95
C ALA A 3 -37.42 -16.74 37.01
N LEU A 4 -37.65 -16.84 35.72
CA LEU A 4 -36.69 -16.55 34.64
C LEU A 4 -36.29 -15.10 34.71
N ARG A 5 -35.10 -14.83 35.19
CA ARG A 5 -34.46 -13.50 35.09
C ARG A 5 -34.14 -13.23 33.61
N LYS A 6 -34.98 -12.47 33.00
CA LYS A 6 -34.88 -11.98 31.63
C LYS A 6 -33.60 -11.15 31.42
N ASN A 7 -32.66 -11.66 30.61
CA ASN A 7 -31.37 -11.08 30.33
C ASN A 7 -31.51 -9.68 29.73
N ARG A 8 -31.39 -8.65 30.55
CA ARG A 8 -31.38 -7.23 30.15
C ARG A 8 -30.08 -6.76 29.47
N PRO A 9 -28.88 -7.42 29.56
CA PRO A 9 -27.69 -6.95 28.89
C PRO A 9 -27.74 -7.07 27.37
N LEU A 10 -28.38 -8.10 26.82
CA LEU A 10 -28.46 -8.31 25.36
C LEU A 10 -29.20 -7.18 24.62
N ARG A 11 -30.24 -6.60 25.23
CA ARG A 11 -30.95 -5.45 24.63
C ARG A 11 -30.13 -4.18 24.57
N ARG A 12 -29.22 -3.96 25.51
CA ARG A 12 -28.33 -2.78 25.54
C ARG A 12 -27.23 -2.88 24.47
N VAL A 13 -26.72 -4.10 24.22
CA VAL A 13 -25.72 -4.36 23.18
C VAL A 13 -26.30 -4.18 21.80
N VAL A 14 -27.52 -4.67 21.55
CA VAL A 14 -28.20 -4.53 20.24
C VAL A 14 -28.55 -3.06 19.94
N LEU A 15 -28.95 -2.29 20.93
CA LEU A 15 -29.25 -0.86 20.73
C LEU A 15 -28.00 0.00 20.52
N ALA A 16 -26.88 -0.38 21.14
CA ALA A 16 -25.60 0.32 20.95
C ALA A 16 -25.00 0.07 19.56
N SER A 17 -25.15 -1.15 19.01
CA SER A 17 -24.65 -1.48 17.67
C SER A 17 -25.46 -0.83 16.55
N ALA A 18 -26.76 -0.60 16.71
CA ALA A 18 -27.59 0.07 15.72
C ALA A 18 -27.24 1.56 15.55
N ALA A 19 -26.83 2.25 16.63
CA ALA A 19 -26.44 3.65 16.59
C ALA A 19 -25.11 3.89 15.86
N THR A 20 -24.15 2.97 15.98
CA THR A 20 -22.83 3.07 15.34
C THR A 20 -22.89 2.87 13.83
N VAL A 21 -23.73 1.94 13.35
CA VAL A 21 -23.89 1.70 11.90
C VAL A 21 -24.56 2.88 11.20
N SER A 22 -25.54 3.53 11.83
CA SER A 22 -26.25 4.69 11.27
C SER A 22 -25.33 5.93 11.14
N GLY A 23 -24.39 6.11 12.08
CA GLY A 23 -23.41 7.20 12.03
C GLY A 23 -22.37 7.03 10.92
N LEU A 24 -21.94 5.80 10.66
CA LEU A 24 -20.95 5.49 9.64
C LEU A 24 -21.48 5.71 8.21
N VAL A 25 -22.74 5.34 7.96
CA VAL A 25 -23.39 5.53 6.65
C VAL A 25 -23.56 7.01 6.34
N MET A 26 -23.88 7.84 7.35
CA MET A 26 -24.08 9.28 7.16
C MET A 26 -22.76 10.01 6.87
N LEU A 27 -21.63 9.57 7.43
CA LEU A 27 -20.30 10.12 7.15
C LEU A 27 -19.78 9.79 5.74
N LEU A 28 -20.13 8.62 5.19
CA LEU A 28 -19.78 8.26 3.82
C LEU A 28 -20.53 9.07 2.76
N ALA A 29 -21.74 9.54 3.07
CA ALA A 29 -22.57 10.32 2.15
C ALA A 29 -22.11 11.77 1.98
N LEU A 30 -21.24 12.29 2.87
CA LEU A 30 -20.75 13.68 2.81
C LEU A 30 -19.42 13.85 2.05
N LYS A 31 -18.85 12.78 1.46
CA LYS A 31 -17.64 12.91 0.66
C LYS A 31 -17.99 13.46 -0.72
N PRO A 32 -17.60 14.69 -1.09
CA PRO A 32 -17.86 15.24 -2.41
C PRO A 32 -17.08 14.43 -3.45
N HIS A 33 -17.78 13.78 -4.34
CA HIS A 33 -17.20 13.12 -5.51
C HIS A 33 -17.00 14.19 -6.59
N THR A 34 -15.79 14.68 -6.73
CA THR A 34 -15.40 15.44 -7.92
C THR A 34 -15.13 14.48 -9.05
N PRO A 35 -15.91 14.50 -10.14
CA PRO A 35 -15.58 13.71 -11.33
C PRO A 35 -14.30 14.25 -11.98
N PRO A 36 -13.42 13.40 -12.53
CA PRO A 36 -12.25 13.86 -13.26
C PRO A 36 -12.69 14.61 -14.50
N GLN A 37 -12.34 15.88 -14.62
CA GLN A 37 -12.48 16.64 -15.86
C GLN A 37 -11.47 16.10 -16.87
N ILE A 38 -12.00 15.47 -17.91
CA ILE A 38 -11.21 15.12 -19.10
C ILE A 38 -11.00 16.41 -19.88
N ALA A 39 -9.87 17.06 -19.67
CA ALA A 39 -9.40 18.11 -20.57
C ALA A 39 -8.94 17.44 -21.86
N ALA A 40 -9.63 17.75 -22.96
CA ALA A 40 -9.24 17.36 -24.29
C ALA A 40 -7.87 17.97 -24.63
N ALA A 41 -6.86 17.13 -24.84
CA ALA A 41 -5.58 17.52 -25.35
C ALA A 41 -5.62 17.58 -26.89
N PRO A 42 -5.02 18.61 -27.53
CA PRO A 42 -4.85 18.59 -28.95
C PRO A 42 -3.74 17.63 -29.38
N ALA A 43 -3.95 16.90 -30.45
CA ALA A 43 -3.04 15.92 -30.99
C ALA A 43 -1.74 16.61 -31.55
N PRO A 44 -0.56 16.07 -31.27
CA PRO A 44 0.63 16.40 -32.03
C PRO A 44 0.82 15.41 -33.19
N THR A 45 1.08 16.00 -34.33
CA THR A 45 1.49 15.43 -35.60
C THR A 45 2.69 14.47 -35.49
N ALA A 46 2.61 13.40 -36.25
CA ALA A 46 3.64 12.39 -36.42
C ALA A 46 4.96 12.97 -36.95
N SER A 47 6.08 12.49 -36.38
CA SER A 47 7.35 12.45 -37.13
C SER A 47 8.01 11.10 -36.80
N ALA A 48 8.23 10.34 -37.85
CA ALA A 48 8.87 9.07 -37.87
C ALA A 48 10.38 9.19 -37.62
N GLY A 49 10.92 8.27 -36.80
CA GLY A 49 12.34 8.08 -36.58
C GLY A 49 12.60 6.75 -35.90
N ALA A 50 12.97 5.75 -36.69
CA ALA A 50 13.35 4.43 -36.24
C ALA A 50 14.69 4.46 -35.49
N SER A 51 14.81 3.66 -34.44
CA SER A 51 15.94 2.78 -34.08
C SER A 51 15.70 2.08 -32.73
N ALA A 52 15.68 0.80 -32.74
CA ALA A 52 15.85 -0.11 -31.60
C ALA A 52 17.35 -0.48 -31.49
N PRO A 53 17.81 -1.37 -30.58
CA PRO A 53 17.42 -1.68 -29.20
C PRO A 53 18.63 -1.58 -28.25
N GLY A 54 18.39 -1.42 -26.99
CA GLY A 54 19.44 -1.54 -25.99
C GLY A 54 18.82 -1.60 -24.59
N GLY A 55 18.86 -2.79 -23.99
CA GLY A 55 18.49 -2.98 -22.62
C GLY A 55 19.36 -2.15 -21.68
N ALA A 56 18.73 -1.48 -20.75
CA ALA A 56 19.46 -0.93 -19.59
C ALA A 56 18.52 -0.96 -18.39
N ALA A 57 19.04 -1.59 -17.36
CA ALA A 57 18.59 -1.58 -16.01
C ALA A 57 17.89 -0.30 -15.59
N GLY A 58 16.70 -0.45 -14.98
CA GLY A 58 15.90 0.63 -14.48
C GLY A 58 16.65 1.47 -13.45
N SER A 59 17.06 2.63 -13.86
CA SER A 59 17.48 3.70 -12.97
C SER A 59 16.27 4.21 -12.21
N GLY A 60 16.27 4.04 -10.90
CA GLY A 60 15.27 4.57 -10.00
C GLY A 60 15.17 6.08 -10.15
N GLY A 61 14.12 6.55 -10.81
CA GLY A 61 13.85 7.98 -10.97
C GLY A 61 13.55 8.64 -9.63
N THR A 62 14.44 9.49 -9.14
CA THR A 62 14.17 10.39 -8.03
C THR A 62 13.42 11.60 -8.58
N THR A 63 12.10 11.63 -8.40
CA THR A 63 11.29 12.85 -8.66
C THR A 63 11.05 13.54 -7.33
N GLY A 64 11.80 14.58 -7.03
CA GLY A 64 11.67 15.39 -5.83
C GLY A 64 11.18 16.79 -6.13
N SER A 65 10.00 17.14 -5.66
CA SER A 65 9.64 18.53 -5.35
C SER A 65 10.28 18.86 -4.01
N ALA A 66 10.59 20.15 -3.76
CA ALA A 66 11.35 20.60 -2.61
C ALA A 66 10.77 20.04 -1.29
N GLY A 67 11.46 19.11 -0.66
CA GLY A 67 11.08 18.49 0.61
C GLY A 67 10.53 17.07 0.53
N THR A 68 10.00 16.63 -0.60
CA THR A 68 9.46 15.27 -0.79
C THR A 68 10.38 14.46 -1.71
N LYS A 69 10.87 13.32 -1.23
CA LYS A 69 11.73 12.40 -1.99
C LYS A 69 11.01 11.05 -2.16
N THR A 70 10.83 10.63 -3.39
CA THR A 70 10.28 9.29 -3.69
C THR A 70 11.39 8.39 -4.20
N VAL A 71 11.54 7.23 -3.58
CA VAL A 71 12.58 6.26 -3.91
C VAL A 71 11.96 4.87 -4.07
N THR A 72 12.37 4.16 -5.11
CA THR A 72 11.98 2.77 -5.32
C THR A 72 13.16 1.86 -4.97
N GLY A 73 12.92 0.90 -4.10
CA GLY A 73 13.90 -0.11 -3.72
C GLY A 73 14.16 -1.11 -4.84
N GLU A 74 15.19 -1.92 -4.66
CA GLU A 74 15.47 -3.02 -5.58
C GLU A 74 14.37 -4.09 -5.55
N SER A 75 14.18 -4.78 -6.65
CA SER A 75 13.28 -5.92 -6.75
C SER A 75 13.88 -7.12 -6.01
N ALA A 76 13.29 -7.48 -4.89
CA ALA A 76 13.72 -8.62 -4.08
C ALA A 76 13.05 -9.90 -4.59
N GLN A 77 13.84 -10.83 -5.12
CA GLN A 77 13.33 -12.11 -5.57
C GLN A 77 12.94 -12.98 -4.37
N THR A 78 11.74 -13.52 -4.42
CA THR A 78 11.23 -14.50 -3.45
C THR A 78 10.88 -15.82 -4.16
N ARG A 79 10.59 -16.85 -3.37
CA ARG A 79 10.16 -18.15 -3.91
C ARG A 79 8.89 -18.07 -4.78
N TRP A 80 8.02 -17.09 -4.51
CA TRP A 80 6.72 -16.96 -5.17
C TRP A 80 6.66 -15.81 -6.18
N GLY A 81 7.76 -15.11 -6.37
CA GLY A 81 7.87 -14.00 -7.30
C GLY A 81 8.57 -12.78 -6.69
N PRO A 82 8.82 -11.76 -7.50
CA PRO A 82 9.50 -10.56 -7.03
C PRO A 82 8.59 -9.72 -6.13
N VAL A 83 9.22 -9.06 -5.16
CA VAL A 83 8.59 -8.01 -4.34
C VAL A 83 9.40 -6.74 -4.48
N GLN A 84 8.74 -5.63 -4.79
CA GLN A 84 9.38 -4.33 -4.92
C GLN A 84 8.54 -3.25 -4.22
N VAL A 85 9.22 -2.40 -3.47
CA VAL A 85 8.61 -1.36 -2.64
C VAL A 85 9.10 0.01 -3.08
N ARG A 86 8.19 0.97 -3.07
CA ARG A 86 8.47 2.40 -3.25
C ARG A 86 8.14 3.13 -1.96
N ILE A 87 9.01 4.04 -1.54
CA ILE A 87 8.78 4.90 -0.38
C ILE A 87 8.71 6.37 -0.80
N THR A 88 7.95 7.11 -0.04
CA THR A 88 7.94 8.58 -0.09
C THR A 88 8.42 9.11 1.25
N LEU A 89 9.39 9.99 1.21
CA LEU A 89 9.96 10.65 2.40
C LEU A 89 9.68 12.15 2.33
N GLU A 90 9.39 12.72 3.48
CA GLU A 90 9.29 14.16 3.70
C GLU A 90 10.13 14.55 4.91
N GLY A 91 11.09 15.43 4.72
CA GLY A 91 12.01 15.82 5.79
C GLY A 91 12.77 14.64 6.41
N GLY A 92 13.07 13.61 5.62
CA GLY A 92 13.78 12.40 6.08
C GLY A 92 12.89 11.36 6.78
N ARG A 93 11.58 11.57 6.84
CA ARG A 93 10.63 10.60 7.41
C ARG A 93 9.83 9.92 6.32
N ILE A 94 9.56 8.64 6.50
CA ILE A 94 8.67 7.88 5.61
C ILE A 94 7.23 8.35 5.83
N THR A 95 6.64 8.91 4.79
CA THR A 95 5.23 9.36 4.80
C THR A 95 4.32 8.42 4.02
N ASP A 96 4.88 7.67 3.07
CA ASP A 96 4.16 6.61 2.38
C ASP A 96 5.07 5.45 1.98
N VAL A 97 4.48 4.26 1.93
CA VAL A 97 5.12 3.02 1.46
C VAL A 97 4.14 2.27 0.58
N THR A 98 4.54 2.00 -0.66
CA THR A 98 3.71 1.29 -1.63
C THR A 98 4.45 0.08 -2.18
N ALA A 99 3.85 -1.11 -2.11
CA ALA A 99 4.34 -2.28 -2.84
C ALA A 99 3.96 -2.13 -4.32
N VAL A 100 4.95 -1.93 -5.19
CA VAL A 100 4.75 -1.74 -6.64
C VAL A 100 4.76 -3.05 -7.40
N VAL A 101 5.44 -4.06 -6.86
CA VAL A 101 5.45 -5.43 -7.38
C VAL A 101 5.33 -6.40 -6.21
N TYR A 102 4.47 -7.40 -6.34
CA TYR A 102 4.34 -8.51 -5.41
C TYR A 102 3.62 -9.69 -6.10
N PRO A 103 3.75 -10.93 -5.62
CA PRO A 103 3.12 -12.09 -6.25
C PRO A 103 1.59 -11.97 -6.31
N THR A 104 1.03 -12.12 -7.51
CA THR A 104 -0.42 -12.08 -7.76
C THR A 104 -0.86 -13.12 -8.77
N GLU A 105 0.03 -14.04 -9.15
CA GLU A 105 -0.19 -14.97 -10.27
C GLU A 105 -1.23 -16.04 -9.97
N ASN A 106 -1.46 -16.36 -8.71
CA ASN A 106 -2.48 -17.33 -8.32
C ASN A 106 -3.44 -16.75 -7.26
N PRO A 107 -4.67 -17.30 -7.15
CA PRO A 107 -5.68 -16.79 -6.21
C PRO A 107 -5.22 -16.83 -4.74
N ARG A 108 -4.39 -17.79 -4.36
CA ARG A 108 -3.89 -17.89 -2.99
C ARG A 108 -2.90 -16.77 -2.66
N ASP A 109 -2.03 -16.40 -3.59
CA ASP A 109 -1.10 -15.29 -3.39
C ASP A 109 -1.87 -13.96 -3.32
N GLN A 110 -2.90 -13.81 -4.15
CA GLN A 110 -3.78 -12.63 -4.09
C GLN A 110 -4.48 -12.52 -2.72
N GLU A 111 -5.03 -13.63 -2.20
CA GLU A 111 -5.67 -13.67 -0.89
C GLU A 111 -4.69 -13.30 0.23
N ILE A 112 -3.51 -13.93 0.26
CA ILE A 112 -2.47 -13.66 1.26
C ILE A 112 -2.00 -12.21 1.18
N ASN A 113 -1.67 -11.72 0.00
CA ASN A 113 -1.11 -10.39 -0.18
C ASN A 113 -2.14 -9.26 0.01
N SER A 114 -3.44 -9.53 -0.20
CA SER A 114 -4.50 -8.57 0.10
C SER A 114 -4.55 -8.18 1.58
N TYR A 115 -4.13 -9.09 2.46
CA TYR A 115 -4.00 -8.85 3.89
C TYR A 115 -2.58 -8.41 4.28
N ALA A 116 -1.55 -9.10 3.75
CA ALA A 116 -0.17 -8.89 4.18
C ALA A 116 0.39 -7.51 3.77
N ILE A 117 0.12 -7.05 2.55
CA ILE A 117 0.66 -5.78 2.04
C ILE A 117 0.22 -4.57 2.88
N PRO A 118 -1.08 -4.38 3.21
CA PRO A 118 -1.50 -3.26 4.05
C PRO A 118 -0.96 -3.36 5.49
N GLU A 119 -0.76 -4.57 6.01
CA GLU A 119 -0.15 -4.76 7.33
C GLU A 119 1.31 -4.34 7.33
N LEU A 120 2.13 -4.84 6.40
CA LEU A 120 3.53 -4.48 6.24
C LEU A 120 3.72 -2.97 6.02
N ARG A 121 2.83 -2.34 5.25
CA ARG A 121 2.83 -0.89 5.06
C ARG A 121 2.62 -0.14 6.37
N ARG A 122 1.67 -0.59 7.18
CA ARG A 122 1.35 0.03 8.47
C ARG A 122 2.52 -0.07 9.44
N GLU A 123 3.17 -1.24 9.51
CA GLU A 123 4.35 -1.45 10.33
C GLU A 123 5.55 -0.63 9.87
N ALA A 124 5.81 -0.56 8.57
CA ALA A 124 6.90 0.25 8.02
C ALA A 124 6.73 1.75 8.32
N LEU A 125 5.50 2.25 8.25
CA LEU A 125 5.18 3.63 8.62
C LEU A 125 5.33 3.88 10.13
N ALA A 126 5.01 2.91 10.96
CA ALA A 126 5.15 2.99 12.41
C ALA A 126 6.63 2.89 12.85
N ALA A 127 7.35 1.93 12.29
CA ALA A 127 8.77 1.67 12.60
C ALA A 127 9.72 2.71 11.97
N GLN A 128 9.30 3.37 10.90
CA GLN A 128 10.14 4.30 10.12
C GLN A 128 11.46 3.66 9.65
N SER A 129 11.42 2.34 9.41
CA SER A 129 12.59 1.51 9.05
C SER A 129 12.12 0.25 8.32
N ALA A 130 13.07 -0.56 7.86
CA ALA A 130 12.82 -1.90 7.34
C ALA A 130 12.80 -2.99 8.42
N ASP A 131 13.02 -2.63 9.67
CA ASP A 131 12.93 -3.56 10.81
C ASP A 131 11.48 -3.70 11.27
N ILE A 132 10.72 -4.47 10.49
CA ILE A 132 9.31 -4.77 10.68
C ILE A 132 9.08 -6.26 10.84
N ASP A 133 7.99 -6.64 11.50
CA ASP A 133 7.65 -8.03 11.72
C ASP A 133 7.15 -8.73 10.44
N SER A 134 7.30 -10.05 10.39
CA SER A 134 6.75 -10.86 9.31
C SER A 134 5.28 -11.16 9.56
N VAL A 135 4.46 -10.94 8.54
CA VAL A 135 3.04 -11.28 8.59
C VAL A 135 2.86 -12.79 8.53
N SER A 136 2.13 -13.35 9.50
CA SER A 136 1.85 -14.79 9.58
C SER A 136 1.17 -15.28 8.29
N GLY A 137 1.70 -16.34 7.71
CA GLY A 137 1.23 -16.89 6.43
C GLY A 137 1.80 -16.20 5.19
N ALA A 138 2.49 -15.07 5.33
CA ALA A 138 3.09 -14.31 4.23
C ALA A 138 4.60 -14.09 4.41
N THR A 139 5.32 -15.04 4.99
CA THR A 139 6.74 -14.92 5.34
C THR A 139 7.61 -14.52 4.15
N TYR A 140 7.42 -15.14 2.99
CA TYR A 140 8.22 -14.84 1.78
C TYR A 140 7.95 -13.43 1.25
N THR A 141 6.69 -13.00 1.24
CA THR A 141 6.31 -11.63 0.86
C THR A 141 6.89 -10.63 1.85
N SER A 142 6.83 -10.91 3.15
CA SER A 142 7.40 -10.08 4.21
C SER A 142 8.90 -9.92 4.07
N ASP A 143 9.63 -11.02 3.80
CA ASP A 143 11.07 -10.98 3.60
C ASP A 143 11.46 -10.18 2.35
N GLY A 144 10.75 -10.37 1.25
CA GLY A 144 10.94 -9.59 0.02
C GLY A 144 10.66 -8.11 0.24
N TYR A 145 9.57 -7.82 0.95
CA TYR A 145 9.17 -6.45 1.29
C TYR A 145 10.23 -5.74 2.12
N ARG A 146 10.74 -6.38 3.18
CA ARG A 146 11.81 -5.84 4.04
C ARG A 146 13.08 -5.55 3.27
N ARG A 147 13.54 -6.46 2.41
CA ARG A 147 14.73 -6.28 1.59
C ARG A 147 14.60 -5.11 0.62
N SER A 148 13.48 -5.02 -0.08
CA SER A 148 13.21 -3.92 -1.00
C SER A 148 13.05 -2.58 -0.27
N LEU A 149 12.38 -2.58 0.88
CA LEU A 149 12.24 -1.40 1.73
C LEU A 149 13.61 -0.91 2.25
N GLN A 150 14.47 -1.82 2.70
CA GLN A 150 15.83 -1.48 3.13
C GLN A 150 16.62 -0.84 1.98
N SER A 151 16.59 -1.45 0.79
CA SER A 151 17.25 -0.89 -0.39
C SER A 151 16.74 0.52 -0.75
N ALA A 152 15.44 0.76 -0.61
CA ALA A 152 14.85 2.07 -0.83
C ALA A 152 15.35 3.11 0.18
N LEU A 153 15.45 2.72 1.46
CA LEU A 153 15.96 3.58 2.52
C LEU A 153 17.44 3.89 2.34
N ASP A 154 18.26 2.90 1.99
CA ASP A 154 19.68 3.09 1.71
C ASP A 154 19.90 4.05 0.55
N SER A 155 19.12 3.91 -0.52
CA SER A 155 19.13 4.83 -1.67
C SER A 155 18.58 6.22 -1.35
N ALA A 156 17.80 6.35 -0.30
CA ALA A 156 17.26 7.63 0.13
C ALA A 156 18.25 8.45 0.96
N THR A 157 19.15 7.78 1.67
CA THR A 157 20.12 8.38 2.60
C THR A 157 21.50 8.59 1.98
N GLY A 158 21.80 7.92 0.85
CA GLY A 158 23.01 8.12 0.04
C GLY A 158 22.83 9.24 -0.96
#